data_f29d3a4c398698f05684bc51bceb13f3
#
_entry.id   f29d3a4c398698f05684bc51bceb13f3
#
_cell.length_a   1.000
_cell.length_b   1.000
_cell.length_c   1.000
_cell.angle_alpha   90.00
_cell.angle_beta   90.00
_cell.angle_gamma   90.00
#
_symmetry.space_group_name_H-M   'P 1'
#
loop_
_entity.id
_entity.type
_entity.pdbx_description
1 polymer ?
#
loop_
_entity_poly.entity_id
_entity_poly.type
_entity_poly.pdbx_seq_one_letter_code
_entity_poly.pdbx_strand_id
1 'polypeptide(L)'
;YGRDTGNDDNKAGEMSGILYKKSRYTLLDAGRFWFSETPEIPSNGWDETNFKRFCVWGKFKDSKTQKEFYLFETHMPLADNARKHACQMLVDAVSDKAKDNTPAFCTGDFNATPDAPEIATTICQSGILKDAYREAAVQHGALFTFPSKKTRIDFIFVKHATVLSTRTIVSSLSDHYPMVIVVEI
;
A
#
# COMPACT_ATOMS: atom_id res chain seq x y z
N TYR A 1 -12.53 -4.82 3.73
CA TYR A 1 -13.59 -4.16 2.93
C TYR A 1 -13.63 -4.75 1.52
N GLY A 2 -14.82 -4.93 0.96
CA GLY A 2 -15.02 -5.31 -0.44
C GLY A 2 -15.03 -4.07 -1.34
N ARG A 3 -14.35 -4.14 -2.49
CA ARG A 3 -14.20 -2.98 -3.40
C ARG A 3 -15.51 -2.47 -3.99
N ASP A 4 -16.49 -3.37 -4.19
CA ASP A 4 -17.74 -3.00 -4.87
C ASP A 4 -18.80 -2.43 -3.95
N THR A 5 -18.70 -2.65 -2.65
CA THR A 5 -19.70 -2.26 -1.66
C THR A 5 -19.15 -1.42 -0.53
N GLY A 6 -17.88 -1.54 -0.26
CA GLY A 6 -17.20 -0.79 0.80
C GLY A 6 -17.60 -1.18 2.22
N ASN A 7 -18.26 -2.32 2.42
CA ASN A 7 -18.54 -2.80 3.76
C ASN A 7 -17.95 -4.20 3.99
N ASP A 8 -17.82 -4.58 5.26
CA ASP A 8 -17.15 -5.79 5.70
C ASP A 8 -18.05 -7.03 5.55
N ASP A 9 -19.35 -6.84 5.56
CA ASP A 9 -20.34 -7.91 5.51
C ASP A 9 -20.63 -8.37 4.08
N ASN A 10 -20.35 -7.50 3.10
CA ASN A 10 -20.59 -7.79 1.70
C ASN A 10 -19.26 -8.10 0.98
N LYS A 11 -19.10 -9.36 0.62
CA LYS A 11 -17.92 -9.90 -0.05
C LYS A 11 -17.97 -9.76 -1.56
N ALA A 12 -18.74 -8.83 -2.09
CA ALA A 12 -18.80 -8.59 -3.52
C ALA A 12 -17.50 -7.94 -4.01
N GLY A 13 -16.96 -8.48 -5.08
CA GLY A 13 -15.71 -8.07 -5.65
C GLY A 13 -14.49 -8.54 -4.87
N GLU A 14 -13.34 -8.03 -5.25
CA GLU A 14 -12.07 -8.27 -4.61
C GLU A 14 -12.02 -7.56 -3.25
N MET A 15 -11.36 -8.18 -2.28
CA MET A 15 -11.26 -7.63 -0.92
C MET A 15 -9.85 -7.10 -0.68
N SER A 16 -9.77 -5.94 -0.04
CA SER A 16 -8.55 -5.41 0.56
C SER A 16 -8.66 -5.41 2.07
N GLY A 17 -7.58 -5.80 2.77
CA GLY A 17 -7.63 -5.93 4.21
C GLY A 17 -6.27 -5.93 4.88
N ILE A 18 -6.28 -5.49 6.14
CA ILE A 18 -5.10 -5.45 7.00
C ILE A 18 -5.28 -6.47 8.12
N LEU A 19 -4.33 -7.39 8.23
CA LEU A 19 -4.25 -8.35 9.34
C LEU A 19 -3.17 -7.91 10.32
N TYR A 20 -3.47 -7.95 11.62
CA TYR A 20 -2.52 -7.55 12.65
C TYR A 20 -2.61 -8.41 13.90
N LYS A 21 -1.50 -8.48 14.66
CA LYS A 21 -1.41 -9.23 15.91
C LYS A 21 -2.07 -8.43 17.04
N LYS A 22 -3.32 -8.77 17.41
CA LYS A 22 -4.10 -8.08 18.45
C LYS A 22 -3.41 -8.06 19.82
N SER A 23 -2.57 -9.06 20.14
CA SER A 23 -1.83 -9.09 21.41
C SER A 23 -0.68 -8.05 21.47
N ARG A 24 -0.36 -7.40 20.34
CA ARG A 24 0.70 -6.39 20.26
C ARG A 24 0.19 -5.02 19.81
N TYR A 25 -0.74 -4.98 18.88
CA TYR A 25 -1.21 -3.75 18.27
C TYR A 25 -2.67 -3.49 18.62
N THR A 26 -2.96 -2.23 18.93
CA THR A 26 -4.33 -1.72 19.09
C THR A 26 -4.68 -0.90 17.87
N LEU A 27 -5.79 -1.20 17.22
CA LEU A 27 -6.37 -0.37 16.16
C LEU A 27 -7.03 0.84 16.81
N LEU A 28 -6.58 2.04 16.49
CA LEU A 28 -7.09 3.32 17.03
C LEU A 28 -8.14 3.95 16.11
N ASP A 29 -7.92 3.83 14.80
CA ASP A 29 -8.79 4.40 13.78
C ASP A 29 -8.62 3.62 12.47
N ALA A 30 -9.64 3.61 11.60
CA ALA A 30 -9.60 2.94 10.32
C ALA A 30 -10.57 3.57 9.33
N GLY A 31 -10.28 3.39 8.05
CA GLY A 31 -11.17 3.85 7.00
C GLY A 31 -10.75 3.35 5.63
N ARG A 32 -11.41 3.91 4.63
CA ARG A 32 -11.19 3.59 3.23
C ARG A 32 -11.52 4.78 2.34
N PHE A 33 -11.03 4.78 1.13
CA PHE A 33 -11.44 5.70 0.06
C PHE A 33 -11.22 5.05 -1.30
N TRP A 34 -12.08 5.37 -2.27
CA TRP A 34 -11.95 4.90 -3.64
C TRP A 34 -11.06 5.83 -4.45
N PHE A 35 -10.28 5.27 -5.34
CA PHE A 35 -9.49 6.03 -6.30
C PHE A 35 -10.38 6.50 -7.44
N SER A 36 -11.09 7.58 -7.19
CA SER A 36 -12.06 8.20 -8.11
C SER A 36 -12.31 9.66 -7.74
N GLU A 37 -13.09 10.34 -8.55
CA GLU A 37 -13.57 11.70 -8.26
C GLU A 37 -14.60 11.75 -7.13
N THR A 38 -15.10 10.57 -6.70
CA THR A 38 -16.03 10.43 -5.57
C THR A 38 -15.50 9.41 -4.56
N PRO A 39 -14.43 9.73 -3.81
CA PRO A 39 -13.69 8.77 -3.00
C PRO A 39 -14.47 8.20 -1.80
N GLU A 40 -15.60 8.78 -1.45
CA GLU A 40 -16.41 8.35 -0.31
C GLU A 40 -17.36 7.18 -0.64
N ILE A 41 -17.60 6.95 -1.94
CA ILE A 41 -18.52 5.91 -2.41
C ILE A 41 -17.84 4.95 -3.40
N PRO A 42 -18.31 3.68 -3.48
CA PRO A 42 -17.78 2.71 -4.43
C PRO A 42 -17.96 3.17 -5.87
N SER A 43 -16.89 3.63 -6.50
CA SER A 43 -16.89 4.19 -7.86
C SER A 43 -15.63 3.83 -8.63
N ASN A 44 -15.74 3.85 -9.96
CA ASN A 44 -14.60 3.79 -10.87
C ASN A 44 -14.03 5.18 -11.05
N GLY A 45 -12.73 5.30 -11.23
CA GLY A 45 -12.06 6.59 -11.41
C GLY A 45 -11.47 6.74 -12.81
N TRP A 46 -11.63 7.91 -13.41
CA TRP A 46 -11.02 8.32 -14.68
C TRP A 46 -11.25 7.30 -15.80
N ASP A 47 -10.18 6.69 -16.33
CA ASP A 47 -10.18 5.71 -17.42
C ASP A 47 -10.24 4.24 -16.93
N GLU A 48 -10.31 4.00 -15.60
CA GLU A 48 -10.53 2.65 -15.05
C GLU A 48 -12.03 2.32 -15.04
N THR A 49 -12.46 1.50 -15.99
CA THR A 49 -13.87 1.16 -16.18
C THR A 49 -14.26 -0.21 -15.64
N ASN A 50 -13.28 -1.07 -15.37
CA ASN A 50 -13.53 -2.47 -15.04
C ASN A 50 -13.60 -2.72 -13.52
N PHE A 51 -12.78 -2.01 -12.76
CA PHE A 51 -12.60 -2.29 -11.34
C PHE A 51 -12.68 -1.02 -10.49
N LYS A 52 -13.48 -1.08 -9.45
CA LYS A 52 -13.47 -0.04 -8.42
C LYS A 52 -12.25 -0.27 -7.54
N ARG A 53 -11.22 0.52 -7.70
CA ARG A 53 -10.01 0.43 -6.91
C ARG A 53 -10.07 1.35 -5.70
N PHE A 54 -9.53 0.90 -4.57
CA PHE A 54 -9.62 1.64 -3.32
C PHE A 54 -8.42 1.35 -2.42
N CYS A 55 -8.25 2.21 -1.43
CA CYS A 55 -7.29 2.07 -0.36
C CYS A 55 -8.03 1.84 0.96
N VAL A 56 -7.58 0.88 1.75
CA VAL A 56 -7.95 0.75 3.16
C VAL A 56 -6.79 1.23 4.03
N TRP A 57 -7.10 1.82 5.16
CA TRP A 57 -6.07 2.28 6.09
C TRP A 57 -6.46 2.03 7.54
N GLY A 58 -5.44 1.88 8.39
CA GLY A 58 -5.61 1.82 9.84
C GLY A 58 -4.52 2.59 10.55
N LYS A 59 -4.90 3.22 11.68
CA LYS A 59 -4.00 3.81 12.67
C LYS A 59 -3.81 2.83 13.81
N PHE A 60 -2.60 2.47 14.09
CA PHE A 60 -2.25 1.47 15.10
C PHE A 60 -1.35 2.04 16.19
N LYS A 61 -1.44 1.45 17.37
CA LYS A 61 -0.51 1.67 18.48
C LYS A 61 0.17 0.37 18.87
N ASP A 62 1.49 0.37 18.94
CA ASP A 62 2.29 -0.74 19.45
C ASP A 62 2.27 -0.72 20.99
N SER A 63 1.77 -1.78 21.61
CA SER A 63 1.70 -1.90 23.08
C SER A 63 3.05 -1.94 23.76
N LYS A 64 4.13 -2.34 23.05
CA LYS A 64 5.47 -2.43 23.60
C LYS A 64 6.21 -1.09 23.58
N THR A 65 6.18 -0.41 22.44
CA THR A 65 6.92 0.85 22.24
C THR A 65 6.08 2.08 22.52
N GLN A 66 4.75 1.93 22.62
CA GLN A 66 3.73 2.98 22.70
C GLN A 66 3.69 3.92 21.47
N LYS A 67 4.46 3.61 20.42
CA LYS A 67 4.46 4.38 19.16
C LYS A 67 3.21 4.11 18.36
N GLU A 68 2.74 5.15 17.68
CA GLU A 68 1.62 5.08 16.75
C GLU A 68 2.15 5.10 15.32
N PHE A 69 1.45 4.44 14.41
CA PHE A 69 1.78 4.42 12.98
C PHE A 69 0.53 4.17 12.14
N TYR A 70 0.61 4.52 10.86
CA TYR A 70 -0.42 4.21 9.87
C TYR A 70 0.03 3.07 8.95
N LEU A 71 -0.93 2.26 8.56
CA LEU A 71 -0.79 1.27 7.49
C LEU A 71 -1.89 1.50 6.46
N PHE A 72 -1.49 1.64 5.21
CA PHE A 72 -2.35 1.74 4.03
C PHE A 72 -2.15 0.48 3.18
N GLU A 73 -3.23 -0.08 2.67
CA GLU A 73 -3.21 -1.23 1.78
C GLU A 73 -4.06 -0.95 0.56
N THR A 74 -3.58 -1.32 -0.62
CA THR A 74 -4.23 -1.02 -1.88
C THR A 74 -3.93 -2.03 -2.97
N HIS A 75 -4.83 -2.08 -3.95
CA HIS A 75 -4.58 -2.67 -5.26
C HIS A 75 -4.90 -1.58 -6.31
N MET A 76 -3.86 -1.04 -6.93
CA MET A 76 -3.95 0.14 -7.81
C MET A 76 -4.69 -0.16 -9.12
N PRO A 77 -5.24 0.88 -9.78
CA PRO A 77 -5.85 0.76 -11.10
C PRO A 77 -4.90 0.16 -12.16
N LEU A 78 -5.48 -0.56 -13.13
CA LEU A 78 -4.76 -1.05 -14.30
C LEU A 78 -4.59 0.05 -15.35
N ALA A 79 -5.55 0.95 -15.46
CA ALA A 79 -5.52 2.05 -16.40
C ALA A 79 -4.51 3.13 -15.96
N ASP A 80 -3.70 3.60 -16.90
CA ASP A 80 -2.54 4.46 -16.60
C ASP A 80 -2.91 5.81 -15.99
N ASN A 81 -3.96 6.46 -16.51
CA ASN A 81 -4.38 7.75 -16.01
C ASN A 81 -5.01 7.62 -14.61
N ALA A 82 -5.88 6.62 -14.40
CA ALA A 82 -6.46 6.32 -13.09
C ALA A 82 -5.37 5.98 -12.07
N ARG A 83 -4.35 5.18 -12.45
CA ARG A 83 -3.24 4.82 -11.59
C ARG A 83 -2.39 6.03 -11.18
N LYS A 84 -2.13 6.94 -12.11
CA LYS A 84 -1.42 8.20 -11.83
C LYS A 84 -2.14 9.04 -10.77
N HIS A 85 -3.46 9.22 -10.94
CA HIS A 85 -4.27 9.92 -9.95
C HIS A 85 -4.35 9.17 -8.62
N ALA A 86 -4.50 7.84 -8.64
CA ALA A 86 -4.54 7.00 -7.44
C ALA A 86 -3.24 7.11 -6.62
N CYS A 87 -2.07 7.13 -7.28
CA CYS A 87 -0.79 7.34 -6.60
C CYS A 87 -0.71 8.72 -5.94
N GLN A 88 -1.21 9.79 -6.59
CA GLN A 88 -1.28 11.12 -5.99
C GLN A 88 -2.23 11.13 -4.78
N MET A 89 -3.42 10.55 -4.91
CA MET A 89 -4.39 10.46 -3.80
C MET A 89 -3.81 9.69 -2.60
N LEU A 90 -3.02 8.63 -2.85
CA LEU A 90 -2.35 7.90 -1.77
C LEU A 90 -1.33 8.77 -1.05
N VAL A 91 -0.48 9.50 -1.80
CA VAL A 91 0.51 10.42 -1.21
C VAL A 91 -0.17 11.50 -0.38
N ASP A 92 -1.25 12.09 -0.90
CA ASP A 92 -2.03 13.13 -0.21
C ASP A 92 -2.67 12.58 1.07
N ALA A 93 -3.27 11.38 1.02
CA ALA A 93 -3.87 10.72 2.18
C ALA A 93 -2.83 10.40 3.27
N VAL A 94 -1.64 9.95 2.88
CA VAL A 94 -0.53 9.71 3.82
C VAL A 94 -0.06 11.02 4.45
N SER A 95 0.09 12.07 3.65
CA SER A 95 0.51 13.40 4.11
C SER A 95 -0.50 13.99 5.11
N ASP A 96 -1.80 13.86 4.82
CA ASP A 96 -2.86 14.39 5.69
C ASP A 96 -3.00 13.61 6.99
N LYS A 97 -2.95 12.28 6.94
CA LYS A 97 -3.20 11.41 8.11
C LYS A 97 -1.96 11.25 8.98
N ALA A 98 -0.83 10.92 8.39
CA ALA A 98 0.42 10.69 9.11
C ALA A 98 1.22 12.00 9.22
N LYS A 99 0.67 12.96 9.98
CA LYS A 99 1.31 14.28 10.22
C LYS A 99 2.59 14.14 11.04
N ASP A 100 3.39 15.18 10.98
CA ASP A 100 4.65 15.29 11.69
C ASP A 100 5.59 14.11 11.39
N ASN A 101 6.19 13.55 12.42
CA ASN A 101 7.08 12.40 12.32
C ASN A 101 6.34 11.05 12.50
N THR A 102 5.01 11.00 12.32
CA THR A 102 4.26 9.75 12.46
C THR A 102 4.65 8.79 11.35
N PRO A 103 5.12 7.57 11.67
CA PRO A 103 5.46 6.58 10.67
C PRO A 103 4.24 6.13 9.88
N ALA A 104 4.46 5.85 8.58
CA ALA A 104 3.43 5.27 7.73
C ALA A 104 4.02 4.24 6.77
N PHE A 105 3.21 3.26 6.44
CA PHE A 105 3.51 2.17 5.52
C PHE A 105 2.41 2.07 4.48
N CYS A 106 2.77 1.99 3.20
CA CYS A 106 1.82 1.74 2.11
C CYS A 106 2.20 0.44 1.43
N THR A 107 1.28 -0.51 1.37
CA THR A 107 1.51 -1.85 0.81
C THR A 107 0.52 -2.15 -0.30
N GLY A 108 0.90 -3.01 -1.23
CA GLY A 108 -0.03 -3.54 -2.22
C GLY A 108 0.57 -3.80 -3.60
N ASP A 109 -0.29 -4.25 -4.50
CA ASP A 109 -0.02 -4.32 -5.92
C ASP A 109 -0.27 -2.94 -6.56
N PHE A 110 0.78 -2.32 -7.07
CA PHE A 110 0.72 -1.00 -7.70
C PHE A 110 0.49 -1.07 -9.21
N ASN A 111 0.45 -2.26 -9.81
CA ASN A 111 0.28 -2.46 -11.25
C ASN A 111 1.24 -1.63 -12.12
N ALA A 112 2.38 -1.26 -11.58
CA ALA A 112 3.39 -0.40 -12.20
C ALA A 112 4.79 -0.86 -11.79
N THR A 113 5.77 -0.69 -12.67
CA THR A 113 7.18 -1.00 -12.37
C THR A 113 7.86 0.15 -11.62
N PRO A 114 9.02 -0.07 -10.97
CA PRO A 114 9.70 0.97 -10.20
C PRO A 114 10.13 2.22 -10.98
N ASP A 115 10.23 2.12 -12.29
CA ASP A 115 10.61 3.19 -13.22
C ASP A 115 9.40 3.89 -13.86
N ALA A 116 8.19 3.36 -13.64
CA ALA A 116 6.97 4.03 -14.09
C ALA A 116 6.83 5.42 -13.43
N PRO A 117 6.38 6.46 -14.18
CA PRO A 117 6.33 7.83 -13.67
C PRO A 117 5.54 8.00 -12.38
N GLU A 118 4.44 7.28 -12.22
CA GLU A 118 3.60 7.31 -11.03
C GLU A 118 4.32 6.75 -9.79
N ILE A 119 5.27 5.83 -9.96
CA ILE A 119 6.10 5.31 -8.88
C ILE A 119 7.33 6.19 -8.67
N ALA A 120 8.13 6.37 -9.73
CA ALA A 120 9.41 7.06 -9.64
C ALA A 120 9.26 8.54 -9.28
N THR A 121 8.27 9.22 -9.87
CA THR A 121 8.07 10.66 -9.71
C THR A 121 7.01 10.96 -8.66
N THR A 122 5.77 10.46 -8.82
CA THR A 122 4.66 10.84 -7.95
C THR A 122 4.88 10.33 -6.53
N ILE A 123 5.30 9.08 -6.34
CA ILE A 123 5.49 8.50 -5.01
C ILE A 123 6.90 8.81 -4.47
N CYS A 124 7.95 8.34 -5.16
CA CYS A 124 9.30 8.38 -4.60
C CYS A 124 9.93 9.78 -4.55
N GLN A 125 9.52 10.70 -5.43
CA GLN A 125 9.98 12.10 -5.40
C GLN A 125 9.03 13.04 -4.65
N SER A 126 7.95 12.53 -4.06
CA SER A 126 7.02 13.33 -3.24
C SER A 126 7.67 13.96 -2.00
N GLY A 127 8.79 13.43 -1.54
CA GLY A 127 9.38 13.75 -0.24
C GLY A 127 8.63 13.12 0.95
N ILE A 128 7.53 12.39 0.69
CA ILE A 128 6.68 11.78 1.72
C ILE A 128 7.00 10.29 1.90
N LEU A 129 7.06 9.55 0.80
CA LEU A 129 7.21 8.10 0.78
C LEU A 129 8.51 7.67 0.11
N LYS A 130 9.10 6.60 0.62
CA LYS A 130 10.30 5.97 0.07
C LYS A 130 10.05 4.50 -0.19
N ASP A 131 10.60 3.96 -1.27
CA ASP A 131 10.52 2.54 -1.60
C ASP A 131 11.37 1.72 -0.63
N ALA A 132 10.72 0.92 0.22
CA ALA A 132 11.39 0.10 1.23
C ALA A 132 12.43 -0.86 0.64
N TYR A 133 12.21 -1.34 -0.57
CA TYR A 133 13.19 -2.20 -1.25
C TYR A 133 14.50 -1.46 -1.54
N ARG A 134 14.42 -0.18 -1.94
CA ARG A 134 15.60 0.65 -2.23
C ARG A 134 16.27 1.16 -0.95
N GLU A 135 15.50 1.43 0.10
CA GLU A 135 16.00 1.94 1.39
C GLU A 135 16.60 0.84 2.28
N ALA A 136 16.31 -0.43 2.01
CA ALA A 136 16.71 -1.54 2.86
C ALA A 136 18.24 -1.70 2.91
N ALA A 137 18.80 -1.79 4.11
CA ALA A 137 20.21 -2.08 4.32
C ALA A 137 20.62 -3.46 3.77
N VAL A 138 19.69 -4.42 3.81
CA VAL A 138 19.88 -5.78 3.29
C VAL A 138 18.66 -6.22 2.49
N GLN A 139 18.90 -6.76 1.31
CA GLN A 139 17.86 -7.27 0.40
C GLN A 139 18.02 -8.77 0.20
N HIS A 140 16.92 -9.52 0.28
CA HIS A 140 16.89 -10.97 0.10
C HIS A 140 15.80 -11.42 -0.87
N GLY A 141 16.00 -12.57 -1.49
CA GLY A 141 15.01 -13.25 -2.32
C GLY A 141 15.01 -12.79 -3.77
N ALA A 142 13.87 -12.90 -4.44
CA ALA A 142 13.73 -12.55 -5.84
C ALA A 142 13.71 -11.02 -6.04
N LEU A 143 14.20 -10.57 -7.21
CA LEU A 143 14.18 -9.15 -7.60
C LEU A 143 12.81 -8.70 -8.13
N PHE A 144 11.86 -9.62 -8.25
CA PHE A 144 10.53 -9.40 -8.81
C PHE A 144 9.47 -10.02 -7.90
N THR A 145 8.27 -9.48 -7.97
CA THR A 145 7.10 -9.96 -7.20
C THR A 145 6.07 -10.63 -8.09
N PHE A 146 6.07 -10.36 -9.40
CA PHE A 146 5.20 -10.97 -10.40
C PHE A 146 6.02 -11.86 -11.34
N PRO A 147 6.14 -13.18 -11.04
CA PRO A 147 7.09 -14.08 -11.70
C PRO A 147 6.79 -14.32 -13.18
N SER A 148 5.53 -14.31 -13.62
CA SER A 148 5.16 -14.54 -15.01
C SER A 148 5.76 -13.51 -15.97
N LYS A 149 5.95 -12.27 -15.53
CA LYS A 149 6.59 -11.17 -16.29
C LYS A 149 7.97 -10.80 -15.76
N LYS A 150 8.42 -11.42 -14.65
CA LYS A 150 9.66 -11.08 -13.94
C LYS A 150 9.76 -9.60 -13.61
N THR A 151 8.66 -8.99 -13.18
CA THR A 151 8.56 -7.57 -12.81
C THR A 151 8.27 -7.42 -11.32
N ARG A 152 8.72 -6.34 -10.72
CA ARG A 152 8.32 -5.92 -9.39
C ARG A 152 7.21 -4.89 -9.53
N ILE A 153 5.99 -5.27 -9.15
CA ILE A 153 4.80 -4.41 -9.18
C ILE A 153 4.12 -4.32 -7.81
N ASP A 154 4.56 -5.16 -6.87
CA ASP A 154 4.18 -5.03 -5.47
C ASP A 154 5.22 -4.20 -4.74
N PHE A 155 4.76 -3.34 -3.84
CA PHE A 155 5.60 -2.42 -3.11
C PHE A 155 5.22 -2.36 -1.63
N ILE A 156 6.22 -1.99 -0.83
CA ILE A 156 6.05 -1.42 0.50
C ILE A 156 6.76 -0.08 0.49
N PHE A 157 6.01 0.99 0.59
CA PHE A 157 6.56 2.33 0.78
C PHE A 157 6.53 2.70 2.25
N VAL A 158 7.51 3.47 2.68
CA VAL A 158 7.68 3.87 4.09
C VAL A 158 7.83 5.37 4.24
N LYS A 159 7.30 5.89 5.35
CA LYS A 159 7.51 7.24 5.85
C LYS A 159 8.00 7.17 7.28
N HIS A 160 9.06 7.91 7.62
CA HIS A 160 9.63 7.99 8.98
C HIS A 160 9.91 6.64 9.64
N ALA A 161 10.48 5.70 8.85
CA ALA A 161 10.93 4.40 9.33
C ALA A 161 12.30 4.07 8.73
N THR A 162 13.15 3.42 9.51
CA THR A 162 14.42 2.86 9.04
C THR A 162 14.19 1.42 8.58
N VAL A 163 14.47 1.12 7.30
CA VAL A 163 14.30 -0.23 6.75
C VAL A 163 15.58 -1.03 6.95
N LEU A 164 15.55 -1.98 7.87
CA LEU A 164 16.69 -2.84 8.20
C LEU A 164 16.90 -3.92 7.13
N SER A 165 15.82 -4.53 6.68
CA SER A 165 15.88 -5.53 5.62
C SER A 165 14.57 -5.63 4.85
N THR A 166 14.69 -6.12 3.61
CA THR A 166 13.55 -6.55 2.78
C THR A 166 13.77 -7.96 2.25
N ARG A 167 12.68 -8.69 2.07
CA ARG A 167 12.70 -10.03 1.48
C ARG A 167 11.51 -10.25 0.56
N THR A 168 11.76 -10.71 -0.64
CA THR A 168 10.72 -11.27 -1.53
C THR A 168 10.74 -12.80 -1.40
N ILE A 169 9.62 -13.39 -0.98
CA ILE A 169 9.54 -14.83 -0.69
C ILE A 169 9.02 -15.56 -1.93
N VAL A 170 9.87 -16.41 -2.53
CA VAL A 170 9.45 -17.27 -3.64
C VAL A 170 8.41 -18.27 -3.13
N SER A 171 7.24 -18.29 -3.75
CA SER A 171 6.12 -19.14 -3.36
C SER A 171 5.30 -19.55 -4.59
N SER A 172 4.73 -20.74 -4.56
CA SER A 172 3.78 -21.24 -5.56
C SER A 172 2.31 -21.11 -5.11
N LEU A 173 2.06 -20.46 -3.98
CA LEU A 173 0.70 -20.32 -3.41
C LEU A 173 -0.09 -19.16 -4.03
N SER A 174 0.57 -18.31 -4.78
CA SER A 174 -0.01 -17.17 -5.50
C SER A 174 0.79 -16.93 -6.78
N ASP A 175 0.20 -16.22 -7.71
CA ASP A 175 0.86 -15.66 -8.90
C ASP A 175 1.73 -14.43 -8.57
N HIS A 176 1.66 -13.92 -7.32
CA HIS A 176 2.56 -12.91 -6.77
C HIS A 176 3.40 -13.47 -5.61
N TYR A 177 4.62 -12.97 -5.48
CA TYR A 177 5.51 -13.28 -4.36
C TYR A 177 5.32 -12.30 -3.22
N PRO A 178 5.08 -12.76 -1.98
CA PRO A 178 4.98 -11.89 -0.82
C PRO A 178 6.27 -11.11 -0.55
N MET A 179 6.12 -9.84 -0.19
CA MET A 179 7.20 -9.00 0.32
C MET A 179 7.12 -8.87 1.84
N VAL A 180 8.27 -8.87 2.48
CA VAL A 180 8.41 -8.67 3.94
C VAL A 180 9.47 -7.61 4.17
N ILE A 181 9.22 -6.71 5.12
CA ILE A 181 10.24 -5.76 5.62
C ILE A 181 10.42 -5.90 7.13
N VAL A 182 11.60 -5.60 7.60
CA VAL A 182 11.91 -5.37 9.01
C VAL A 182 12.29 -3.91 9.17
N VAL A 183 11.63 -3.22 10.09
CA VAL A 183 11.80 -1.77 10.28
C VAL A 183 11.97 -1.39 11.74
N GLU A 184 12.63 -0.27 11.96
CA GLU A 184 12.57 0.51 13.20
C GLU A 184 11.77 1.79 12.97
N ILE A 185 10.90 2.12 13.94
CA ILE A 185 10.06 3.33 13.94
C ILE A 185 10.24 4.12 15.22
#